data_2226a10b92527fac8418780679965438
#
_entry.id   2226a10b92527fac8418780679965438
#
_cell.length_a   1.000
_cell.length_b   1.000
_cell.length_c   1.000
_cell.angle_alpha   90.00
_cell.angle_beta   90.00
_cell.angle_gamma   90.00
#
_symmetry.space_group_name_H-M   'P 1'
#
loop_
_entity.id
_entity.type
_entity.pdbx_description
1 polymer ?
#
loop_
_entity_poly.entity_id
_entity_poly.type
_entity_poly.pdbx_seq_one_letter_code
_entity_poly.pdbx_strand_id
1 'polypeptide(L)'
;MAYVVFVLVCLALYCPFFTLIALITPWKGFAVFSVKHRHRQYRAVHLALLDRVGTMNRRRARRYHQAFVQALEEALTSRPVRPVFFRSHLMRPAQVALACQVLSHRAEYRCRIVPVMLPQWERAAIVAQMLLQEWRFVRLPPAQAVMVVIHRLPE
;
A
#
# COMPACT_ATOMS: atom_id res chain seq x y z
N MET A 1 26.43 16.39 -22.79
CA MET A 1 26.78 16.96 -21.46
C MET A 1 25.62 17.76 -20.86
N ALA A 2 25.05 18.78 -21.54
CA ALA A 2 23.97 19.61 -21.00
C ALA A 2 22.73 18.85 -20.56
N TYR A 3 22.27 17.84 -21.31
CA TYR A 3 21.13 17.02 -20.96
C TYR A 3 21.36 16.19 -19.69
N VAL A 4 22.56 15.67 -19.47
CA VAL A 4 22.89 14.89 -18.25
C VAL A 4 22.87 15.81 -17.04
N VAL A 5 23.42 17.00 -17.13
CA VAL A 5 23.39 18.01 -16.07
C VAL A 5 21.94 18.43 -15.79
N PHE A 6 21.15 18.69 -16.83
CA PHE A 6 19.72 19.03 -16.67
C PHE A 6 18.94 17.93 -15.97
N VAL A 7 19.11 16.66 -16.36
CA VAL A 7 18.45 15.51 -15.71
C VAL A 7 18.87 15.39 -14.24
N LEU A 8 20.17 15.55 -13.93
CA LEU A 8 20.66 15.51 -12.56
C LEU A 8 20.10 16.66 -11.70
N VAL A 9 19.99 17.85 -12.25
CA VAL A 9 19.37 19.01 -11.57
C VAL A 9 17.88 18.76 -11.33
N CYS A 10 17.15 18.25 -12.33
CA CYS A 10 15.74 17.88 -12.19
C CYS A 10 15.54 16.80 -11.10
N LEU A 11 16.39 15.79 -11.06
CA LEU A 11 16.36 14.74 -10.03
C LEU A 11 16.68 15.32 -8.64
N ALA A 12 17.65 16.21 -8.54
CA ALA A 12 18.00 16.85 -7.28
C ALA A 12 16.90 17.78 -6.74
N LEU A 13 16.21 18.50 -7.63
CA LEU A 13 15.07 19.36 -7.28
C LEU A 13 13.80 18.55 -6.98
N TYR A 14 13.61 17.44 -7.66
CA TYR A 14 12.44 16.58 -7.48
C TYR A 14 12.34 16.00 -6.06
N CYS A 15 13.46 15.62 -5.47
CA CYS A 15 13.48 14.99 -4.14
C CYS A 15 13.03 15.93 -3.00
N PRO A 16 13.52 17.20 -2.88
CA PRO A 16 13.02 18.13 -1.88
C PRO A 16 11.57 18.53 -2.12
N PHE A 17 11.11 18.63 -3.38
CA PHE A 17 9.72 18.91 -3.72
C PHE A 17 8.77 17.81 -3.22
N PHE A 18 9.08 16.54 -3.47
CA PHE A 18 8.31 15.41 -2.92
C PHE A 18 8.36 15.34 -1.40
N THR A 19 9.47 15.76 -0.79
CA THR A 19 9.58 15.85 0.67
C THR A 19 8.65 16.92 1.24
N LEU A 20 8.59 18.07 0.60
CA LEU A 20 7.70 19.16 0.98
C LEU A 20 6.22 18.76 0.83
N ILE A 21 5.85 18.16 -0.30
CA ILE A 21 4.49 17.66 -0.51
C ILE A 21 4.12 16.60 0.54
N ALA A 22 5.02 15.66 0.82
CA ALA A 22 4.79 14.63 1.83
C ALA A 22 4.69 15.21 3.27
N LEU A 23 5.29 16.37 3.53
CA LEU A 23 5.18 17.08 4.80
C LEU A 23 3.83 17.80 4.94
N ILE A 24 3.33 18.37 3.86
CA ILE A 24 2.07 19.12 3.80
C ILE A 24 0.87 18.18 3.69
N THR A 25 1.05 17.01 3.08
CA THR A 25 -0.04 16.06 2.87
C THR A 25 -0.40 15.36 4.18
N PRO A 26 -1.65 15.47 4.67
CA PRO A 26 -2.08 14.85 5.94
C PRO A 26 -2.14 13.31 5.88
N TRP A 27 -2.01 12.74 4.70
CA TRP A 27 -2.20 11.31 4.42
C TRP A 27 -0.91 10.54 4.69
N LYS A 28 -0.73 10.15 5.94
CA LYS A 28 0.40 9.33 6.38
C LYS A 28 -0.10 7.95 6.77
N GLY A 29 0.58 6.91 6.29
CA GLY A 29 0.26 5.52 6.58
C GLY A 29 -0.61 4.88 5.51
N PHE A 30 -1.67 4.18 5.89
CA PHE A 30 -2.59 3.52 4.99
C PHE A 30 -3.81 4.38 4.69
N ALA A 31 -4.31 4.31 3.46
CA ALA A 31 -5.50 4.99 3.01
C ALA A 31 -6.45 4.02 2.31
N VAL A 32 -7.74 4.34 2.34
CA VAL A 32 -8.80 3.56 1.72
C VAL A 32 -9.19 4.22 0.41
N PHE A 33 -9.08 3.48 -0.68
CA PHE A 33 -9.43 3.95 -2.03
C PHE A 33 -10.62 3.16 -2.57
N SER A 34 -11.52 3.84 -3.27
CA SER A 34 -12.59 3.17 -4.02
C SER A 34 -12.07 2.78 -5.41
N VAL A 35 -12.17 1.50 -5.73
CA VAL A 35 -11.73 0.94 -7.01
C VAL A 35 -12.90 0.25 -7.68
N LYS A 36 -13.13 0.54 -8.97
CA LYS A 36 -14.14 -0.14 -9.78
C LYS A 36 -13.46 -1.20 -10.64
N HIS A 37 -13.92 -2.44 -10.54
CA HIS A 37 -13.46 -3.54 -11.37
C HIS A 37 -14.65 -4.36 -11.87
N ARG A 38 -14.79 -4.54 -13.19
CA ARG A 38 -15.87 -5.33 -13.84
C ARG A 38 -17.27 -5.03 -13.25
N HIS A 39 -17.69 -3.78 -13.28
CA HIS A 39 -18.99 -3.30 -12.75
C HIS A 39 -19.20 -3.39 -11.24
N ARG A 40 -18.26 -3.96 -10.49
CA ARG A 40 -18.29 -4.00 -9.02
C ARG A 40 -17.37 -2.96 -8.42
N GLN A 41 -17.78 -2.39 -7.32
CA GLN A 41 -16.98 -1.44 -6.56
C GLN A 41 -16.35 -2.16 -5.37
N TYR A 42 -15.07 -1.91 -5.17
CA TYR A 42 -14.25 -2.47 -4.09
C TYR A 42 -13.61 -1.33 -3.30
N ARG A 43 -13.20 -1.62 -2.09
CA ARG A 43 -12.30 -0.76 -1.32
C ARG A 43 -10.92 -1.37 -1.27
N ALA A 44 -9.94 -0.60 -1.70
CA ALA A 44 -8.55 -0.98 -1.63
C ALA A 44 -7.91 -0.30 -0.42
N VAL A 45 -7.32 -1.07 0.47
CA VAL A 45 -6.44 -0.55 1.52
C VAL A 45 -5.02 -0.56 0.96
N HIS A 46 -4.42 0.60 0.83
CA HIS A 46 -3.09 0.76 0.25
C HIS A 46 -2.27 1.75 1.06
N LEU A 47 -0.95 1.59 1.04
CA LEU A 47 -0.04 2.59 1.59
C LEU A 47 -0.22 3.91 0.83
N ALA A 48 -0.28 5.02 1.53
CA ALA A 48 -0.39 6.33 0.91
C ALA A 48 0.80 6.56 -0.03
N LEU A 49 0.52 7.02 -1.26
CA LEU A 49 1.51 7.13 -2.34
C LEU A 49 2.72 8.01 -1.99
N LEU A 50 2.51 9.00 -1.12
CA LEU A 50 3.54 9.96 -0.72
C LEU A 50 4.19 9.61 0.62
N ASP A 51 3.78 8.51 1.25
CA ASP A 51 4.37 8.11 2.52
C ASP A 51 5.72 7.40 2.29
N ARG A 52 6.73 7.91 2.99
CA ARG A 52 8.08 7.36 2.93
C ARG A 52 8.21 6.23 3.95
N VAL A 53 8.34 5.02 3.45
CA VAL A 53 8.56 3.85 4.31
C VAL A 53 9.90 3.96 5.06
N GLY A 54 10.95 4.42 4.37
CA GLY A 54 12.29 4.60 4.93
C GLY A 54 12.85 3.35 5.58
N THR A 55 13.81 3.53 6.49
CA THR A 55 14.34 2.43 7.30
C THR A 55 13.32 2.01 8.36
N MET A 56 12.92 0.73 8.31
CA MET A 56 11.92 0.18 9.22
C MET A 56 12.56 -0.12 10.59
N ASN A 57 12.25 0.68 11.59
CA ASN A 57 12.56 0.41 12.98
C ASN A 57 11.31 -0.05 13.75
N ARG A 58 11.46 -0.54 14.99
CA ARG A 58 10.35 -1.06 15.82
C ARG A 58 9.22 -0.02 16.01
N ARG A 59 9.58 1.27 16.23
CA ARG A 59 8.60 2.35 16.44
C ARG A 59 7.81 2.64 15.16
N ARG A 60 8.49 2.67 14.01
CA ARG A 60 7.86 2.87 12.71
C ARG A 60 7.00 1.66 12.33
N ALA A 61 7.48 0.44 12.55
CA ALA A 61 6.70 -0.78 12.31
C ALA A 61 5.40 -0.79 13.11
N ARG A 62 5.42 -0.41 14.41
CA ARG A 62 4.21 -0.28 15.23
C ARG A 62 3.24 0.76 14.66
N ARG A 63 3.74 1.93 14.23
CA ARG A 63 2.90 2.97 13.62
C ARG A 63 2.21 2.47 12.35
N TYR A 64 2.95 1.82 11.45
CA TYR A 64 2.38 1.25 10.22
C TYR A 64 1.37 0.14 10.51
N HIS A 65 1.65 -0.68 11.51
CA HIS A 65 0.72 -1.71 11.98
C HIS A 65 -0.61 -1.08 12.45
N GLN A 66 -0.54 -0.08 13.33
CA GLN A 66 -1.73 0.61 13.83
C GLN A 66 -2.49 1.31 12.70
N ALA A 67 -1.79 2.01 11.79
CA ALA A 67 -2.40 2.67 10.66
C ALA A 67 -3.07 1.67 9.69
N PHE A 68 -2.50 0.48 9.49
CA PHE A 68 -3.09 -0.58 8.68
C PHE A 68 -4.39 -1.10 9.30
N VAL A 69 -4.38 -1.42 10.60
CA VAL A 69 -5.57 -1.89 11.34
C VAL A 69 -6.67 -0.84 11.27
N GLN A 70 -6.35 0.42 11.53
CA GLN A 70 -7.30 1.52 11.49
C GLN A 70 -7.91 1.70 10.09
N ALA A 71 -7.10 1.69 9.03
CA ALA A 71 -7.59 1.79 7.65
C ALA A 71 -8.44 0.57 7.25
N LEU A 72 -8.08 -0.62 7.73
CA LEU A 72 -8.86 -1.83 7.50
C LEU A 72 -10.23 -1.74 8.18
N GLU A 73 -10.28 -1.32 9.43
CA GLU A 73 -11.54 -1.12 10.17
C GLU A 73 -12.41 -0.05 9.51
N GLU A 74 -11.84 1.07 9.11
CA GLU A 74 -12.54 2.10 8.34
C GLU A 74 -13.12 1.54 7.04
N ALA A 75 -12.35 0.76 6.29
CA ALA A 75 -12.80 0.13 5.06
C ALA A 75 -13.96 -0.85 5.28
N LEU A 76 -13.96 -1.59 6.39
CA LEU A 76 -15.00 -2.57 6.73
C LEU A 76 -16.29 -1.91 7.25
N THR A 77 -16.17 -0.85 8.03
CA THR A 77 -17.32 -0.17 8.67
C THR A 77 -18.00 0.87 7.80
N SER A 78 -17.29 1.41 6.79
CA SER A 78 -17.83 2.45 5.92
C SER A 78 -19.05 1.97 5.11
N ARG A 79 -20.03 2.84 4.91
CA ARG A 79 -21.20 2.58 4.04
C ARG A 79 -20.99 3.21 2.66
N PRO A 80 -21.54 2.63 1.57
CA PRO A 80 -22.18 1.31 1.50
C PRO A 80 -21.16 0.17 1.69
N VAL A 81 -21.63 -0.97 2.19
CA VAL A 81 -20.76 -2.15 2.41
C VAL A 81 -20.23 -2.65 1.07
N ARG A 82 -18.92 -2.73 0.96
CA ARG A 82 -18.23 -3.18 -0.25
C ARG A 82 -17.14 -4.17 0.11
N PRO A 83 -16.80 -5.09 -0.80
CA PRO A 83 -15.64 -5.95 -0.58
C PRO A 83 -14.37 -5.11 -0.42
N VAL A 84 -13.55 -5.50 0.56
CA VAL A 84 -12.27 -4.85 0.85
C VAL A 84 -11.16 -5.73 0.32
N PHE A 85 -10.18 -5.16 -0.33
CA PHE A 85 -8.98 -5.89 -0.69
C PHE A 85 -7.72 -5.08 -0.40
N PHE A 86 -6.65 -5.80 -0.18
CA PHE A 86 -5.30 -5.22 -0.14
C PHE A 86 -4.32 -6.18 -0.80
N ARG A 87 -3.35 -5.60 -1.47
CA ARG A 87 -2.32 -6.32 -2.22
C ARG A 87 -0.97 -5.72 -1.90
N SER A 88 0.01 -6.56 -1.63
CA SER A 88 1.37 -6.08 -1.42
C SER A 88 2.39 -7.16 -1.78
N HIS A 89 3.45 -6.73 -2.46
CA HIS A 89 4.66 -7.53 -2.65
C HIS A 89 5.50 -7.64 -1.36
N LEU A 90 5.24 -6.74 -0.40
CA LEU A 90 5.88 -6.73 0.92
C LEU A 90 5.06 -7.46 1.98
N MET A 91 3.94 -8.08 1.59
CA MET A 91 3.06 -8.73 2.54
C MET A 91 3.75 -9.94 3.15
N ARG A 92 4.18 -9.76 4.36
CA ARG A 92 4.75 -10.82 5.18
C ARG A 92 3.62 -11.67 5.77
N PRO A 93 3.85 -12.95 6.08
CA PRO A 93 2.87 -13.81 6.74
C PRO A 93 2.24 -13.17 7.98
N ALA A 94 3.01 -12.37 8.72
CA ALA A 94 2.52 -11.64 9.89
C ALA A 94 1.39 -10.63 9.58
N GLN A 95 1.40 -9.97 8.43
CA GLN A 95 0.34 -9.02 8.04
C GLN A 95 -0.94 -9.74 7.62
N VAL A 96 -0.79 -10.90 6.97
CA VAL A 96 -1.93 -11.76 6.64
C VAL A 96 -2.56 -12.31 7.93
N ALA A 97 -1.73 -12.81 8.85
CA ALA A 97 -2.18 -13.30 10.16
C ALA A 97 -2.90 -12.21 10.96
N LEU A 98 -2.37 -10.97 10.93
CA LEU A 98 -3.01 -9.83 11.57
C LEU A 98 -4.39 -9.53 10.98
N ALA A 99 -4.52 -9.50 9.65
CA ALA A 99 -5.81 -9.29 9.02
C ALA A 99 -6.80 -10.40 9.40
N CYS A 100 -6.36 -11.66 9.44
CA CYS A 100 -7.16 -12.78 9.91
C CYS A 100 -7.56 -12.62 11.40
N GLN A 101 -6.66 -12.14 12.24
CA GLN A 101 -6.93 -11.88 13.65
C GLN A 101 -7.98 -10.78 13.84
N VAL A 102 -7.87 -9.66 13.12
CA VAL A 102 -8.88 -8.59 13.15
C VAL A 102 -10.26 -9.11 12.73
N LEU A 103 -10.29 -10.07 11.79
CA LEU A 103 -11.52 -10.65 11.27
C LEU A 103 -12.06 -11.80 12.13
N SER A 104 -11.22 -12.46 12.96
CA SER A 104 -11.64 -13.62 13.78
C SER A 104 -12.76 -13.29 14.77
N HIS A 105 -12.85 -12.02 15.20
CA HIS A 105 -13.91 -11.53 16.07
C HIS A 105 -15.17 -11.06 15.32
N ARG A 106 -15.19 -11.19 13.98
CA ARG A 106 -16.28 -10.70 13.12
C ARG A 106 -16.78 -11.82 12.21
N ALA A 107 -17.66 -12.66 12.74
CA ALA A 107 -18.22 -13.82 12.02
C ALA A 107 -18.91 -13.46 10.69
N GLU A 108 -19.31 -12.20 10.52
CA GLU A 108 -19.97 -11.67 9.32
C GLU A 108 -19.02 -11.48 8.11
N TYR A 109 -17.70 -11.64 8.29
CA TYR A 109 -16.73 -11.45 7.21
C TYR A 109 -16.00 -12.74 6.86
N ARG A 110 -15.80 -12.95 5.56
CA ARG A 110 -14.99 -14.04 5.03
C ARG A 110 -13.74 -13.50 4.36
N CYS A 111 -12.59 -14.03 4.76
CA CYS A 111 -11.31 -13.71 4.18
C CYS A 111 -10.90 -14.75 3.13
N ARG A 112 -10.45 -14.30 1.96
CA ARG A 112 -9.85 -15.14 0.92
C ARG A 112 -8.47 -14.62 0.56
N ILE A 113 -7.49 -15.49 0.59
CA ILE A 113 -6.12 -15.21 0.21
C ILE A 113 -5.92 -15.72 -1.21
N VAL A 114 -5.47 -14.85 -2.12
CA VAL A 114 -5.29 -15.18 -3.54
C VAL A 114 -3.85 -14.86 -3.94
N PRO A 115 -3.09 -15.83 -4.45
CA PRO A 115 -1.79 -15.52 -5.06
C PRO A 115 -2.02 -14.73 -6.35
N VAL A 116 -1.23 -13.68 -6.56
CA VAL A 116 -1.29 -12.84 -7.75
C VAL A 116 0.10 -12.63 -8.32
N MET A 117 0.18 -12.46 -9.63
CA MET A 117 1.42 -12.14 -10.31
C MET A 117 1.50 -10.64 -10.58
N LEU A 118 2.58 -10.02 -10.14
CA LEU A 118 2.88 -8.62 -10.45
C LEU A 118 3.51 -8.51 -11.84
N PRO A 119 2.92 -7.75 -12.76
CA PRO A 119 3.52 -7.53 -14.07
C PRO A 119 4.83 -6.75 -13.95
N GLN A 120 5.69 -6.87 -14.94
CA GLN A 120 7.03 -6.24 -14.92
C GLN A 120 6.98 -4.72 -14.74
N TRP A 121 6.01 -4.06 -15.36
CA TRP A 121 5.87 -2.61 -15.25
C TRP A 121 5.51 -2.16 -13.81
N GLU A 122 4.66 -2.89 -13.08
CA GLU A 122 4.38 -2.59 -11.67
C GLU A 122 5.63 -2.76 -10.80
N ARG A 123 6.40 -3.81 -11.04
CA ARG A 123 7.66 -4.07 -10.34
C ARG A 123 8.69 -2.98 -10.61
N ALA A 124 8.80 -2.53 -11.86
CA ALA A 124 9.65 -1.40 -12.25
C ALA A 124 9.18 -0.10 -11.62
N ALA A 125 7.86 0.16 -11.57
CA ALA A 125 7.29 1.34 -10.93
C ALA A 125 7.61 1.39 -9.42
N ILE A 126 7.60 0.25 -8.72
CA ILE A 126 7.99 0.18 -7.30
C ILE A 126 9.46 0.57 -7.13
N VAL A 127 10.36 0.07 -7.99
CA VAL A 127 11.78 0.42 -7.96
C VAL A 127 11.98 1.91 -8.24
N ALA A 128 11.30 2.43 -9.26
CA ALA A 128 11.35 3.85 -9.60
C ALA A 128 10.83 4.72 -8.45
N GLN A 129 9.72 4.34 -7.82
CA GLN A 129 9.19 5.05 -6.66
C GLN A 129 10.19 5.07 -5.51
N MET A 130 10.81 3.93 -5.16
CA MET A 130 11.81 3.87 -4.10
C MET A 130 13.05 4.70 -4.42
N LEU A 131 13.50 4.69 -5.68
CA LEU A 131 14.61 5.51 -6.12
C LEU A 131 14.27 7.01 -6.02
N LEU A 132 13.14 7.43 -6.54
CA LEU A 132 12.76 8.84 -6.62
C LEU A 132 12.33 9.43 -5.26
N GLN A 133 11.66 8.66 -4.41
CA GLN A 133 11.18 9.13 -3.11
C GLN A 133 12.20 8.97 -1.97
N GLU A 134 12.99 7.90 -2.00
CA GLU A 134 13.87 7.55 -0.90
C GLU A 134 15.36 7.56 -1.26
N TRP A 135 15.70 7.81 -2.53
CA TRP A 135 17.08 7.68 -3.04
C TRP A 135 17.72 6.33 -2.72
N ARG A 136 16.91 5.28 -2.75
CA ARG A 136 17.34 3.91 -2.45
C ARG A 136 17.19 3.02 -3.66
N PHE A 137 18.30 2.42 -4.07
CA PHE A 137 18.28 1.31 -4.99
C PHE A 137 17.77 0.06 -4.28
N VAL A 138 16.63 -0.45 -4.72
CA VAL A 138 16.09 -1.72 -4.25
C VAL A 138 16.13 -2.74 -5.38
N ARG A 139 16.33 -4.00 -5.02
CA ARG A 139 16.22 -5.08 -6.00
C ARG A 139 14.78 -5.16 -6.51
N LEU A 140 14.63 -5.58 -7.77
CA LEU A 140 13.33 -5.80 -8.37
C LEU A 140 12.50 -6.74 -7.46
N PRO A 141 11.30 -6.34 -7.02
CA PRO A 141 10.47 -7.17 -6.16
C PRO A 141 10.14 -8.51 -6.84
N PRO A 142 9.84 -9.58 -6.09
CA PRO A 142 9.40 -10.85 -6.68
C PRO A 142 8.13 -10.65 -7.50
N ALA A 143 7.97 -11.47 -8.55
CA ALA A 143 6.76 -11.43 -9.35
C ALA A 143 5.53 -11.93 -8.58
N GLN A 144 5.73 -12.83 -7.63
CA GLN A 144 4.67 -13.35 -6.78
C GLN A 144 4.32 -12.36 -5.68
N ALA A 145 3.04 -12.07 -5.54
CA ALA A 145 2.47 -11.26 -4.48
C ALA A 145 1.22 -11.95 -3.92
N VAL A 146 0.74 -11.47 -2.81
CA VAL A 146 -0.47 -11.98 -2.17
C VAL A 146 -1.51 -10.86 -2.14
N MET A 147 -2.73 -11.20 -2.53
CA MET A 147 -3.91 -10.35 -2.39
C MET A 147 -4.86 -10.98 -1.38
N VAL A 148 -5.26 -10.20 -0.41
CA VAL A 148 -6.29 -10.60 0.55
C VAL A 148 -7.57 -9.90 0.17
N VAL A 149 -8.65 -10.65 0.05
CA VAL A 149 -9.98 -10.14 -0.28
C VAL A 149 -10.94 -10.51 0.84
N ILE A 150 -11.64 -9.52 1.37
CA ILE A 150 -12.57 -9.64 2.47
C ILE A 150 -13.97 -9.34 1.96
N HIS A 151 -14.88 -10.27 2.13
CA HIS A 151 -16.28 -10.12 1.77
C HIS A 151 -17.14 -10.21 3.03
N ARG A 152 -18.15 -9.36 3.11
CA ARG A 152 -19.23 -9.57 4.09
C ARG A 152 -20.12 -10.71 3.59
N LEU A 153 -20.45 -11.64 4.49
CA LEU A 153 -21.41 -12.68 4.19
C LEU A 153 -22.81 -12.03 4.07
N PRO A 154 -23.62 -12.48 3.12
CA PRO A 154 -25.05 -12.09 3.12
C PRO A 154 -25.70 -12.58 4.42
N GLU A 155 -26.53 -11.74 4.98
CA GLU A 155 -27.42 -12.09 6.10
C GLU A 155 -28.44 -13.11 5.66
#